data_94e05d5de489e60fa9e2c4a74d5da1b0
#
_entry.id   94e05d5de489e60fa9e2c4a74d5da1b0
#
_cell.length_a   1.000
_cell.length_b   1.000
_cell.length_c   1.000
_cell.angle_alpha   90.00
_cell.angle_beta   90.00
_cell.angle_gamma   90.00
#
_symmetry.space_group_name_H-M   'P 1'
#
loop_
_entity.id
_entity.type
_entity.pdbx_description
1 polymer ?
#
loop_
_entity_poly.entity_id
_entity_poly.type
_entity_poly.pdbx_seq_one_letter_code
_entity_poly.pdbx_strand_id
1 'polypeptide(L)'
;MPVSWPDEALKAQAVAAHTYALYCRDHAALQSGAWLTVDPARRQGCLTEPVLRSYWGTAYEQNYARLSALVDEVLNDLLFYDNAPACTSYFAISNGQTEASENVWGSALPYLISVDSSTDRSADNYEYTITFSAEQLQQALAGLGISADLAAPEGWFGPAALTSAGYTKTVTVCGQTVSGTTLRRALGLRSTCFTVQYQSGNFSFTTRGYGHGVGLSQWGTKAMAEQGKSYADILAHYYPGTQLTRMDKTGFSGS
;
A
#
# COMPACT_ATOMS: atom_id res chain seq x y z
N MET A 1 0.51 10.95 -2.91
CA MET A 1 1.64 11.69 -2.27
C MET A 1 1.31 13.16 -2.17
N PRO A 2 1.72 13.90 -1.12
CA PRO A 2 1.63 15.35 -1.08
C PRO A 2 2.43 16.00 -2.21
N VAL A 3 1.85 17.01 -2.85
CA VAL A 3 2.50 17.73 -3.98
C VAL A 3 3.77 18.49 -3.55
N SER A 4 3.95 18.76 -2.25
CA SER A 4 5.15 19.40 -1.69
C SER A 4 6.36 18.47 -1.54
N TRP A 5 6.21 17.18 -1.81
CA TRP A 5 7.32 16.23 -1.72
C TRP A 5 8.33 16.42 -2.87
N PRO A 6 9.55 15.85 -2.75
CA PRO A 6 10.60 16.00 -3.77
C PRO A 6 10.14 15.54 -5.16
N ASP A 7 10.65 16.19 -6.20
CA ASP A 7 10.28 15.93 -7.59
C ASP A 7 10.53 14.47 -7.99
N GLU A 8 11.68 13.91 -7.59
CA GLU A 8 12.01 12.52 -7.90
C GLU A 8 11.04 11.51 -7.22
N ALA A 9 10.51 11.84 -6.05
CA ALA A 9 9.49 11.03 -5.40
C ALA A 9 8.15 11.07 -6.17
N LEU A 10 7.76 12.25 -6.65
CA LEU A 10 6.54 12.43 -7.44
C LEU A 10 6.65 11.76 -8.81
N LYS A 11 7.82 11.83 -9.46
CA LYS A 11 8.10 11.12 -10.73
C LYS A 11 8.05 9.60 -10.54
N ALA A 12 8.69 9.05 -9.51
CA ALA A 12 8.63 7.62 -9.20
C ALA A 12 7.19 7.14 -9.00
N GLN A 13 6.40 7.92 -8.24
CA GLN A 13 4.97 7.61 -8.04
C GLN A 13 4.19 7.69 -9.36
N ALA A 14 4.46 8.67 -10.22
CA ALA A 14 3.77 8.83 -11.50
C ALA A 14 4.03 7.62 -12.42
N VAL A 15 5.29 7.21 -12.56
CA VAL A 15 5.67 6.00 -13.34
C VAL A 15 5.01 4.75 -12.76
N ALA A 16 5.08 4.56 -11.43
CA ALA A 16 4.45 3.42 -10.79
C ALA A 16 2.92 3.41 -11.01
N ALA A 17 2.25 4.55 -10.84
CA ALA A 17 0.81 4.67 -11.02
C ALA A 17 0.38 4.41 -12.48
N HIS A 18 1.12 4.93 -13.45
CA HIS A 18 0.85 4.72 -14.88
C HIS A 18 1.06 3.26 -15.27
N THR A 19 2.19 2.67 -14.89
CA THR A 19 2.47 1.26 -15.16
C THR A 19 1.42 0.35 -14.53
N TYR A 20 1.01 0.62 -13.28
CA TYR A 20 -0.05 -0.14 -12.60
C TYR A 20 -1.40 -0.03 -13.32
N ALA A 21 -1.73 1.14 -13.85
CA ALA A 21 -2.96 1.33 -14.63
C ALA A 21 -2.95 0.45 -15.89
N LEU A 22 -1.83 0.38 -16.62
CA LEU A 22 -1.69 -0.49 -17.79
C LEU A 22 -1.73 -1.98 -17.39
N TYR A 23 -1.05 -2.36 -16.31
CA TYR A 23 -1.16 -3.71 -15.78
C TYR A 23 -2.62 -4.09 -15.47
N CYS A 24 -3.38 -3.19 -14.83
CA CYS A 24 -4.79 -3.42 -14.54
C CYS A 24 -5.63 -3.56 -15.80
N ARG A 25 -5.37 -2.76 -16.85
CA ARG A 25 -6.04 -2.87 -18.14
C ARG A 25 -5.83 -4.25 -18.76
N ASP A 26 -4.59 -4.71 -18.79
CA ASP A 26 -4.22 -5.97 -19.44
C ASP A 26 -4.71 -7.23 -18.67
N HIS A 27 -5.02 -7.07 -17.39
CA HIS A 27 -5.52 -8.14 -16.51
C HIS A 27 -6.99 -7.97 -16.11
N ALA A 28 -7.69 -6.99 -16.66
CA ALA A 28 -9.10 -6.80 -16.36
C ALA A 28 -9.96 -7.91 -16.99
N ALA A 29 -10.80 -8.54 -16.18
CA ALA A 29 -11.89 -9.34 -16.74
C ALA A 29 -12.86 -8.37 -17.45
N LEU A 30 -12.93 -8.43 -18.77
CA LEU A 30 -13.62 -7.51 -19.67
C LEU A 30 -15.17 -7.50 -19.54
N GLN A 31 -15.74 -8.02 -18.44
CA GLN A 31 -17.19 -8.13 -18.28
C GLN A 31 -17.92 -6.80 -18.01
N SER A 32 -17.21 -5.73 -17.63
CA SER A 32 -17.86 -4.46 -17.24
C SER A 32 -17.39 -3.22 -18.03
N GLY A 33 -16.45 -3.34 -18.94
CA GLY A 33 -15.86 -2.20 -19.67
C GLY A 33 -14.99 -1.25 -18.81
N ALA A 34 -15.01 -1.38 -17.48
CA ALA A 34 -14.21 -0.57 -16.56
C ALA A 34 -13.04 -1.41 -16.00
N TRP A 35 -11.85 -1.17 -16.50
CA TRP A 35 -10.63 -1.86 -16.08
C TRP A 35 -9.93 -1.21 -14.86
N LEU A 36 -10.23 0.04 -14.57
CA LEU A 36 -9.72 0.76 -13.42
C LEU A 36 -10.89 1.34 -12.61
N THR A 37 -10.96 1.03 -11.32
CA THR A 37 -11.93 1.64 -10.42
C THR A 37 -11.33 2.88 -9.79
N VAL A 38 -12.14 3.93 -9.61
CA VAL A 38 -11.75 5.16 -8.89
C VAL A 38 -11.77 5.01 -7.36
N ASP A 39 -12.07 3.81 -6.86
CA ASP A 39 -12.09 3.51 -5.43
C ASP A 39 -10.67 3.17 -4.93
N PRO A 40 -10.03 4.04 -4.14
CA PRO A 40 -8.67 3.80 -3.64
C PRO A 40 -8.57 2.62 -2.68
N ALA A 41 -9.68 2.16 -2.10
CA ALA A 41 -9.71 0.99 -1.23
C ALA A 41 -9.60 -0.33 -2.02
N ARG A 42 -9.94 -0.30 -3.30
CA ARG A 42 -9.95 -1.49 -4.17
C ARG A 42 -8.77 -1.55 -5.14
N ARG A 43 -8.37 -0.39 -5.67
CA ARG A 43 -7.28 -0.28 -6.66
C ARG A 43 -6.59 1.07 -6.54
N GLN A 44 -6.59 1.85 -7.61
CA GLN A 44 -5.97 3.17 -7.67
C GLN A 44 -7.05 4.25 -7.62
N GLY A 45 -6.95 5.16 -6.65
CA GLY A 45 -7.86 6.31 -6.57
C GLY A 45 -7.60 7.30 -7.69
N CYS A 46 -8.67 7.99 -8.11
CA CYS A 46 -8.62 9.13 -9.01
C CYS A 46 -9.33 10.30 -8.34
N LEU A 47 -8.68 11.46 -8.31
CA LEU A 47 -9.27 12.69 -7.81
C LEU A 47 -9.69 13.55 -8.99
N THR A 48 -10.95 14.00 -8.98
CA THR A 48 -11.47 14.93 -10.00
C THR A 48 -10.97 16.36 -9.73
N GLU A 49 -10.99 17.20 -10.74
CA GLU A 49 -10.59 18.60 -10.60
C GLU A 49 -11.32 19.34 -9.47
N PRO A 50 -12.65 19.23 -9.30
CA PRO A 50 -13.34 19.88 -8.17
C PRO A 50 -12.81 19.44 -6.79
N VAL A 51 -12.45 18.17 -6.64
CA VAL A 51 -11.88 17.63 -5.41
C VAL A 51 -10.46 18.19 -5.18
N LEU A 52 -9.63 18.24 -6.22
CA LEU A 52 -8.30 18.84 -6.13
C LEU A 52 -8.36 20.33 -5.80
N ARG A 53 -9.29 21.09 -6.40
CA ARG A 53 -9.53 22.50 -6.07
C ARG A 53 -9.96 22.67 -4.61
N SER A 54 -10.80 21.77 -4.09
CA SER A 54 -11.19 21.78 -2.67
C SER A 54 -9.98 21.52 -1.74
N TYR A 55 -9.07 20.61 -2.11
CA TYR A 55 -7.90 20.30 -1.29
C TYR A 55 -6.82 21.38 -1.33
N TRP A 56 -6.58 21.98 -2.49
CA TRP A 56 -5.48 22.92 -2.68
C TRP A 56 -5.90 24.39 -2.60
N GLY A 57 -7.21 24.69 -2.67
CA GLY A 57 -7.73 26.04 -2.55
C GLY A 57 -7.02 27.00 -3.53
N THR A 58 -6.51 28.11 -3.02
CA THR A 58 -5.80 29.12 -3.80
C THR A 58 -4.48 28.64 -4.40
N ALA A 59 -3.91 27.56 -3.89
CA ALA A 59 -2.67 26.97 -4.42
C ALA A 59 -2.95 25.98 -5.58
N TYR A 60 -4.19 25.80 -6.01
CA TYR A 60 -4.55 24.79 -7.02
C TYR A 60 -3.77 24.96 -8.32
N GLU A 61 -3.77 26.15 -8.92
CA GLU A 61 -3.14 26.39 -10.23
C GLU A 61 -1.63 26.11 -10.18
N GLN A 62 -0.96 26.56 -9.12
CA GLN A 62 0.48 26.33 -8.93
C GLN A 62 0.80 24.85 -8.73
N ASN A 63 0.05 24.17 -7.85
CA ASN A 63 0.26 22.76 -7.55
C ASN A 63 -0.05 21.87 -8.76
N TYR A 64 -1.11 22.18 -9.50
CA TYR A 64 -1.49 21.44 -10.69
C TYR A 64 -0.45 21.62 -11.81
N ALA A 65 0.01 22.84 -12.06
CA ALA A 65 1.05 23.11 -13.06
C ALA A 65 2.36 22.38 -12.73
N ARG A 66 2.80 22.43 -11.45
CA ARG A 66 3.98 21.68 -11.00
C ARG A 66 3.85 20.18 -11.21
N LEU A 67 2.74 19.60 -10.74
CA LEU A 67 2.52 18.16 -10.86
C LEU A 67 2.42 17.71 -12.32
N SER A 68 1.71 18.48 -13.17
CA SER A 68 1.58 18.18 -14.59
C SER A 68 2.96 18.21 -15.29
N ALA A 69 3.79 19.21 -15.02
CA ALA A 69 5.13 19.27 -15.60
C ALA A 69 5.99 18.05 -15.24
N LEU A 70 5.97 17.60 -13.95
CA LEU A 70 6.70 16.43 -13.52
C LEU A 70 6.15 15.13 -14.14
N VAL A 71 4.84 15.01 -14.29
CA VAL A 71 4.21 13.86 -14.95
C VAL A 71 4.57 13.82 -16.44
N ASP A 72 4.55 14.98 -17.13
CA ASP A 72 4.91 15.08 -18.54
C ASP A 72 6.36 14.65 -18.84
N GLU A 73 7.30 14.92 -17.90
CA GLU A 73 8.69 14.46 -18.02
C GLU A 73 8.82 12.93 -18.08
N VAL A 74 7.96 12.20 -17.36
CA VAL A 74 8.02 10.74 -17.19
C VAL A 74 6.82 10.01 -17.78
N LEU A 75 5.96 10.70 -18.53
CA LEU A 75 4.70 10.15 -19.06
C LEU A 75 4.91 8.89 -19.91
N ASN A 76 6.03 8.82 -20.62
CA ASN A 76 6.37 7.69 -21.48
C ASN A 76 7.23 6.63 -20.80
N ASP A 77 7.60 6.81 -19.53
CA ASP A 77 8.44 5.88 -18.79
C ASP A 77 7.55 4.84 -18.09
N LEU A 78 7.81 3.57 -18.35
CA LEU A 78 7.04 2.44 -17.83
C LEU A 78 7.98 1.36 -17.31
N LEU A 79 7.52 0.62 -16.30
CA LEU A 79 8.22 -0.55 -15.78
C LEU A 79 7.69 -1.84 -16.43
N PHE A 80 8.59 -2.60 -17.01
CA PHE A 80 8.30 -3.89 -17.61
C PHE A 80 8.96 -5.04 -16.84
N TYR A 81 8.28 -6.16 -16.79
CA TYR A 81 8.83 -7.44 -16.40
C TYR A 81 8.37 -8.48 -17.41
N ASP A 82 9.31 -9.26 -17.95
CA ASP A 82 9.03 -10.28 -18.98
C ASP A 82 8.20 -9.74 -20.16
N ASN A 83 8.59 -8.55 -20.67
CA ASN A 83 7.96 -7.82 -21.78
C ASN A 83 6.50 -7.38 -21.56
N ALA A 84 6.00 -7.42 -20.34
CA ALA A 84 4.66 -6.94 -19.97
C ALA A 84 4.76 -5.81 -18.92
N PRO A 85 3.77 -4.88 -18.85
CA PRO A 85 3.71 -3.90 -17.78
C PRO A 85 3.68 -4.58 -16.41
N ALA A 86 4.59 -4.17 -15.52
CA ALA A 86 4.71 -4.76 -14.20
C ALA A 86 3.55 -4.36 -13.27
N CYS A 87 3.19 -5.23 -12.32
CA CYS A 87 2.27 -4.92 -11.22
C CYS A 87 2.96 -3.98 -10.21
N THR A 88 3.00 -2.70 -10.51
CA THR A 88 3.70 -1.69 -9.70
C THR A 88 2.81 -1.16 -8.57
N SER A 89 2.43 -2.03 -7.66
CA SER A 89 1.66 -1.68 -6.46
C SER A 89 2.45 -0.77 -5.52
N TYR A 90 1.75 0.11 -4.80
CA TYR A 90 2.34 1.05 -3.86
C TYR A 90 1.44 1.27 -2.65
N PHE A 91 2.03 1.75 -1.57
CA PHE A 91 1.35 1.98 -0.28
C PHE A 91 2.02 3.11 0.49
N ALA A 92 1.44 3.52 1.62
CA ALA A 92 1.88 4.73 2.31
C ALA A 92 3.20 4.56 3.09
N ILE A 93 3.27 3.62 4.04
CA ILE A 93 4.38 3.47 5.00
C ILE A 93 4.58 1.98 5.29
N SER A 94 5.81 1.46 5.17
CA SER A 94 6.16 0.09 5.58
C SER A 94 6.43 0.00 7.09
N ASN A 95 6.65 -1.22 7.59
CA ASN A 95 7.15 -1.42 8.97
C ASN A 95 8.69 -1.24 9.09
N GLY A 96 9.34 -0.83 8.01
CA GLY A 96 10.80 -0.76 7.83
C GLY A 96 11.31 -1.72 6.77
N GLN A 97 10.45 -2.61 6.26
CA GLN A 97 10.67 -3.48 5.11
C GLN A 97 9.38 -3.60 4.30
N THR A 98 9.48 -3.79 3.00
CA THR A 98 8.30 -4.13 2.20
C THR A 98 7.95 -5.61 2.37
N GLU A 99 6.73 -5.98 2.02
CA GLU A 99 6.26 -7.36 2.09
C GLU A 99 6.28 -8.02 0.69
N ALA A 100 6.49 -9.32 0.64
CA ALA A 100 6.40 -10.08 -0.59
C ALA A 100 4.94 -10.31 -1.01
N SER A 101 4.68 -10.29 -2.32
CA SER A 101 3.32 -10.34 -2.89
C SER A 101 2.54 -11.61 -2.50
N GLU A 102 3.21 -12.75 -2.42
CA GLU A 102 2.60 -14.04 -2.06
C GLU A 102 2.03 -14.06 -0.63
N ASN A 103 2.60 -13.29 0.28
CA ASN A 103 2.11 -13.21 1.66
C ASN A 103 0.84 -12.37 1.78
N VAL A 104 0.54 -11.51 0.81
CA VAL A 104 -0.62 -10.62 0.83
C VAL A 104 -1.71 -11.07 -0.15
N TRP A 105 -1.32 -11.53 -1.34
CA TRP A 105 -2.25 -11.87 -2.43
C TRP A 105 -2.21 -13.33 -2.85
N GLY A 106 -1.31 -14.14 -2.28
CA GLY A 106 -1.21 -15.57 -2.54
C GLY A 106 -0.45 -15.95 -3.82
N SER A 107 -0.01 -14.96 -4.61
CA SER A 107 0.76 -15.19 -5.84
C SER A 107 2.11 -14.47 -5.75
N ALA A 108 3.19 -15.19 -6.00
CA ALA A 108 4.53 -14.63 -6.04
C ALA A 108 4.76 -13.90 -7.37
N LEU A 109 5.16 -12.63 -7.27
CA LEU A 109 5.69 -11.86 -8.38
C LEU A 109 7.18 -11.60 -8.11
N PRO A 110 8.10 -12.03 -9.00
CA PRO A 110 9.55 -12.05 -8.71
C PRO A 110 10.16 -10.69 -8.36
N TYR A 111 9.51 -9.62 -8.75
CA TYR A 111 9.91 -8.23 -8.50
C TYR A 111 9.14 -7.56 -7.36
N LEU A 112 8.17 -8.23 -6.73
CA LEU A 112 7.44 -7.77 -5.54
C LEU A 112 7.86 -8.59 -4.33
N ILE A 113 9.13 -8.46 -3.98
CA ILE A 113 9.78 -9.10 -2.84
C ILE A 113 9.96 -8.12 -1.68
N SER A 114 10.38 -8.62 -0.53
CA SER A 114 10.75 -7.77 0.59
C SER A 114 12.06 -7.03 0.30
N VAL A 115 12.03 -5.69 0.40
CA VAL A 115 13.21 -4.83 0.31
C VAL A 115 13.28 -3.91 1.51
N ASP A 116 14.48 -3.39 1.82
CA ASP A 116 14.66 -2.42 2.90
C ASP A 116 13.88 -1.13 2.66
N SER A 117 13.21 -0.65 3.67
CA SER A 117 12.53 0.64 3.70
C SER A 117 12.61 1.21 5.13
N SER A 118 13.76 1.04 5.77
CA SER A 118 14.00 1.37 7.19
C SER A 118 13.78 2.85 7.50
N THR A 119 13.89 3.72 6.51
CA THR A 119 13.58 5.16 6.60
C THR A 119 12.10 5.43 6.93
N ASP A 120 11.19 4.50 6.63
CA ASP A 120 9.76 4.61 6.96
C ASP A 120 9.50 4.73 8.47
N ARG A 121 10.43 4.22 9.30
CA ARG A 121 10.31 4.29 10.76
C ARG A 121 10.35 5.72 11.31
N SER A 122 10.81 6.68 10.51
CA SER A 122 10.80 8.11 10.85
C SER A 122 9.52 8.84 10.42
N ALA A 123 8.54 8.15 9.83
CA ALA A 123 7.29 8.75 9.40
C ALA A 123 6.44 9.21 10.60
N ASP A 124 5.87 10.41 10.53
CA ASP A 124 5.06 11.01 11.61
C ASP A 124 3.91 10.11 12.10
N ASN A 125 3.41 9.26 11.25
CA ASN A 125 2.30 8.34 11.55
C ASN A 125 2.74 6.86 11.43
N TYR A 126 4.00 6.57 11.71
CA TYR A 126 4.56 5.22 11.63
C TYR A 126 3.85 4.25 12.58
N GLU A 127 3.60 4.65 13.81
CA GLU A 127 2.81 3.88 14.77
C GLU A 127 1.41 4.48 14.94
N TYR A 128 0.44 3.60 15.05
CA TYR A 128 -0.95 3.99 15.31
C TYR A 128 -1.64 2.94 16.16
N THR A 129 -2.30 3.39 17.23
CA THR A 129 -3.06 2.51 18.11
C THR A 129 -4.56 2.77 17.95
N ILE A 130 -5.33 1.71 17.80
CA ILE A 130 -6.78 1.71 17.87
C ILE A 130 -7.22 0.81 19.01
N THR A 131 -8.24 1.23 19.77
CA THR A 131 -8.75 0.50 20.93
C THR A 131 -10.20 0.11 20.70
N PHE A 132 -10.54 -1.12 21.06
CA PHE A 132 -11.89 -1.67 21.05
C PHE A 132 -12.26 -2.13 22.45
N SER A 133 -13.51 -1.90 22.90
CA SER A 133 -14.03 -2.64 24.04
C SER A 133 -14.16 -4.13 23.68
N ALA A 134 -14.25 -5.02 24.69
CA ALA A 134 -14.44 -6.43 24.44
C ALA A 134 -15.72 -6.69 23.60
N GLU A 135 -16.82 -5.95 23.86
CA GLU A 135 -18.08 -6.07 23.11
C GLU A 135 -17.93 -5.63 21.65
N GLN A 136 -17.23 -4.50 21.40
CA GLN A 136 -16.98 -4.03 20.03
C GLN A 136 -16.15 -5.04 19.24
N LEU A 137 -15.11 -5.59 19.87
CA LEU A 137 -14.26 -6.59 19.25
C LEU A 137 -15.01 -7.90 19.02
N GLN A 138 -15.84 -8.37 19.98
CA GLN A 138 -16.70 -9.53 19.81
C GLN A 138 -17.59 -9.40 18.56
N GLN A 139 -18.23 -8.24 18.37
CA GLN A 139 -19.07 -7.98 17.19
C GLN A 139 -18.27 -8.05 15.88
N ALA A 140 -17.06 -7.48 15.86
CA ALA A 140 -16.19 -7.54 14.68
C ALA A 140 -15.74 -8.98 14.37
N LEU A 141 -15.38 -9.76 15.39
CA LEU A 141 -15.00 -11.16 15.28
C LEU A 141 -16.18 -12.05 14.85
N ALA A 142 -17.39 -11.78 15.32
CA ALA A 142 -18.60 -12.48 14.89
C ALA A 142 -18.83 -12.33 13.37
N GLY A 143 -18.48 -11.18 12.78
CA GLY A 143 -18.49 -10.96 11.32
C GLY A 143 -17.52 -11.89 10.56
N LEU A 144 -16.55 -12.48 11.23
CA LEU A 144 -15.63 -13.49 10.70
C LEU A 144 -16.05 -14.93 11.06
N GLY A 145 -17.20 -15.13 11.70
CA GLY A 145 -17.64 -16.43 12.20
C GLY A 145 -16.91 -16.90 13.45
N ILE A 146 -16.25 -15.99 14.18
CA ILE A 146 -15.49 -16.31 15.40
C ILE A 146 -16.36 -15.98 16.62
N SER A 147 -16.62 -16.99 17.46
CA SER A 147 -17.32 -16.81 18.73
C SER A 147 -16.31 -16.46 19.82
N ALA A 148 -16.51 -15.33 20.47
CA ALA A 148 -15.65 -14.82 21.54
C ALA A 148 -16.45 -14.74 22.85
N ASP A 149 -15.91 -15.29 23.94
CA ASP A 149 -16.57 -15.33 25.25
C ASP A 149 -16.17 -14.10 26.08
N LEU A 150 -17.12 -13.22 26.38
CA LEU A 150 -16.93 -12.04 27.20
C LEU A 150 -16.54 -12.34 28.66
N ALA A 151 -16.72 -13.59 29.13
CA ALA A 151 -16.31 -13.98 30.47
C ALA A 151 -14.77 -14.19 30.59
N ALA A 152 -14.07 -14.40 29.45
CA ALA A 152 -12.62 -14.66 29.45
C ALA A 152 -11.91 -13.93 28.27
N PRO A 153 -12.01 -12.62 28.15
CA PRO A 153 -11.47 -11.87 27.01
C PRO A 153 -9.94 -11.88 26.93
N GLU A 154 -9.23 -12.02 28.04
CA GLU A 154 -7.77 -12.09 28.10
C GLU A 154 -7.20 -13.27 27.29
N GLY A 155 -7.97 -14.31 27.05
CA GLY A 155 -7.58 -15.50 26.29
C GLY A 155 -7.90 -15.42 24.79
N TRP A 156 -8.46 -14.32 24.28
CA TRP A 156 -8.90 -14.27 22.86
C TRP A 156 -7.75 -14.30 21.87
N PHE A 157 -6.60 -13.68 22.19
CA PHE A 157 -5.45 -13.65 21.29
C PHE A 157 -4.33 -14.55 21.78
N GLY A 158 -3.93 -15.46 20.93
CA GLY A 158 -2.80 -16.37 21.13
C GLY A 158 -1.60 -16.00 20.24
N PRO A 159 -0.68 -16.96 20.05
CA PRO A 159 0.54 -16.74 19.26
C PRO A 159 0.25 -16.29 17.82
N ALA A 160 1.12 -15.42 17.31
CA ALA A 160 1.14 -14.99 15.93
C ALA A 160 2.36 -15.58 15.20
N ALA A 161 2.16 -16.04 13.96
CA ALA A 161 3.24 -16.34 13.04
C ALA A 161 3.50 -15.11 12.16
N LEU A 162 4.77 -14.71 12.04
CA LEU A 162 5.18 -13.57 11.24
C LEU A 162 5.79 -14.03 9.91
N THR A 163 5.73 -13.15 8.90
CA THR A 163 6.51 -13.28 7.67
C THR A 163 7.97 -12.93 7.95
N SER A 164 8.85 -13.21 6.98
CA SER A 164 10.27 -12.79 7.07
C SER A 164 10.43 -11.27 7.18
N ALA A 165 9.48 -10.50 6.64
CA ALA A 165 9.43 -9.04 6.72
C ALA A 165 8.80 -8.51 8.03
N GLY A 166 8.39 -9.39 8.95
CA GLY A 166 7.85 -9.01 10.26
C GLY A 166 6.38 -8.58 10.27
N TYR A 167 5.62 -8.91 9.23
CA TYR A 167 4.17 -8.73 9.20
C TYR A 167 3.47 -9.98 9.76
N THR A 168 2.30 -9.81 10.36
CA THR A 168 1.49 -10.93 10.86
C THR A 168 0.94 -11.73 9.68
N LYS A 169 1.47 -12.94 9.49
CA LYS A 169 0.95 -13.90 8.52
C LYS A 169 -0.35 -14.50 9.01
N THR A 170 -0.32 -15.05 10.22
CA THR A 170 -1.50 -15.61 10.91
C THR A 170 -1.41 -15.29 12.40
N VAL A 171 -2.55 -15.28 13.06
CA VAL A 171 -2.66 -15.14 14.52
C VAL A 171 -3.78 -16.03 15.02
N THR A 172 -3.61 -16.62 16.19
CA THR A 172 -4.68 -17.38 16.86
C THR A 172 -5.67 -16.41 17.49
N VAL A 173 -6.95 -16.51 17.17
CA VAL A 173 -8.05 -15.71 17.73
C VAL A 173 -9.14 -16.66 18.22
N CYS A 174 -9.43 -16.68 19.51
CA CYS A 174 -10.42 -17.59 20.14
C CYS A 174 -10.24 -19.04 19.69
N GLY A 175 -8.98 -19.53 19.65
CA GLY A 175 -8.65 -20.89 19.23
C GLY A 175 -8.63 -21.14 17.71
N GLN A 176 -8.99 -20.15 16.87
CA GLN A 176 -8.99 -20.27 15.41
C GLN A 176 -7.79 -19.53 14.81
N THR A 177 -7.21 -20.09 13.75
CA THR A 177 -6.13 -19.43 13.00
C THR A 177 -6.72 -18.46 11.98
N VAL A 178 -6.39 -17.19 12.11
CA VAL A 178 -6.86 -16.09 11.23
C VAL A 178 -5.68 -15.46 10.52
N SER A 179 -5.82 -15.15 9.22
CA SER A 179 -4.77 -14.42 8.51
C SER A 179 -4.69 -12.97 8.97
N GLY A 180 -3.47 -12.40 9.03
CA GLY A 180 -3.27 -10.99 9.36
C GLY A 180 -4.04 -10.06 8.43
N THR A 181 -4.13 -10.39 7.14
CA THR A 181 -4.88 -9.60 6.14
C THR A 181 -6.39 -9.62 6.40
N THR A 182 -6.95 -10.76 6.81
CA THR A 182 -8.38 -10.88 7.19
C THR A 182 -8.66 -10.02 8.42
N LEU A 183 -7.84 -10.16 9.46
CA LEU A 183 -8.04 -9.42 10.71
C LEU A 183 -7.85 -7.91 10.49
N ARG A 184 -6.81 -7.51 9.73
CA ARG A 184 -6.60 -6.11 9.34
C ARG A 184 -7.85 -5.50 8.71
N ARG A 185 -8.46 -6.20 7.77
CA ARG A 185 -9.66 -5.73 7.06
C ARG A 185 -10.86 -5.64 7.99
N ALA A 186 -11.09 -6.66 8.81
CA ALA A 186 -12.23 -6.71 9.72
C ALA A 186 -12.19 -5.61 10.79
N LEU A 187 -10.99 -5.29 11.29
CA LEU A 187 -10.79 -4.31 12.36
C LEU A 187 -10.38 -2.92 11.85
N GLY A 188 -10.27 -2.71 10.53
CA GLY A 188 -9.81 -1.43 9.98
C GLY A 188 -8.39 -1.05 10.38
N LEU A 189 -7.51 -2.03 10.63
CA LEU A 189 -6.12 -1.76 11.02
C LEU A 189 -5.33 -1.17 9.86
N ARG A 190 -4.41 -0.24 10.18
CA ARG A 190 -3.58 0.41 9.16
C ARG A 190 -2.61 -0.54 8.47
N SER A 191 -2.08 -1.52 9.19
CA SER A 191 -1.08 -2.47 8.71
C SER A 191 -1.36 -3.87 9.26
N THR A 192 -0.81 -4.91 8.63
CA THR A 192 -0.72 -6.27 9.19
C THR A 192 0.46 -6.43 10.14
N CYS A 193 1.36 -5.45 10.25
CA CYS A 193 2.37 -5.40 11.31
C CYS A 193 1.73 -4.78 12.56
N PHE A 194 1.17 -5.60 13.43
CA PHE A 194 0.49 -5.15 14.65
C PHE A 194 0.84 -6.00 15.87
N THR A 195 0.67 -5.38 17.03
CA THR A 195 0.63 -6.05 18.34
C THR A 195 -0.73 -5.80 18.97
N VAL A 196 -1.19 -6.73 19.81
CA VAL A 196 -2.44 -6.59 20.57
C VAL A 196 -2.16 -6.71 22.05
N GLN A 197 -2.81 -5.87 22.85
CA GLN A 197 -2.77 -5.90 24.31
C GLN A 197 -4.20 -5.80 24.84
N TYR A 198 -4.51 -6.61 25.86
CA TYR A 198 -5.76 -6.51 26.60
C TYR A 198 -5.49 -5.90 27.96
N GLN A 199 -6.23 -4.87 28.31
CA GLN A 199 -6.16 -4.23 29.62
C GLN A 199 -7.50 -3.58 29.98
N SER A 200 -7.97 -3.85 31.19
CA SER A 200 -9.16 -3.17 31.77
C SER A 200 -10.38 -3.19 30.85
N GLY A 201 -10.69 -4.35 30.26
CA GLY A 201 -11.87 -4.52 29.37
C GLY A 201 -11.66 -4.07 27.93
N ASN A 202 -10.46 -3.61 27.57
CA ASN A 202 -10.17 -3.07 26.25
C ASN A 202 -9.03 -3.80 25.56
N PHE A 203 -9.12 -3.94 24.24
CA PHE A 203 -8.07 -4.42 23.36
C PHE A 203 -7.46 -3.26 22.60
N SER A 204 -6.16 -3.04 22.76
CA SER A 204 -5.40 -2.03 22.03
C SER A 204 -4.55 -2.70 20.95
N PHE A 205 -4.79 -2.35 19.70
CA PHE A 205 -4.01 -2.79 18.54
C PHE A 205 -3.05 -1.67 18.14
N THR A 206 -1.76 -1.89 18.29
CA THR A 206 -0.73 -0.97 17.82
C THR A 206 -0.17 -1.48 16.50
N THR A 207 -0.38 -0.73 15.42
CA THR A 207 0.12 -1.03 14.08
C THR A 207 1.37 -0.23 13.78
N ARG A 208 2.31 -0.82 13.02
CA ARG A 208 3.47 -0.15 12.42
C ARG A 208 3.32 -0.12 10.91
N GLY A 209 3.49 1.07 10.33
CA GLY A 209 3.25 1.30 8.91
C GLY A 209 1.78 1.51 8.54
N TYR A 210 1.53 1.80 7.25
CA TYR A 210 0.20 2.06 6.72
C TYR A 210 0.09 1.56 5.27
N GLY A 211 -0.70 0.54 5.05
CA GLY A 211 -0.97 -0.06 3.75
C GLY A 211 -0.79 -1.57 3.76
N HIS A 212 -0.74 -2.17 2.56
CA HIS A 212 -0.56 -3.60 2.37
C HIS A 212 0.91 -4.05 2.43
N GLY A 213 1.85 -3.13 2.36
CA GLY A 213 3.27 -3.40 2.48
C GLY A 213 3.99 -3.82 1.21
N VAL A 214 3.32 -4.09 0.08
CA VAL A 214 3.91 -4.67 -1.13
C VAL A 214 4.29 -3.61 -2.16
N GLY A 215 5.51 -3.67 -2.68
CA GLY A 215 6.04 -2.76 -3.69
C GLY A 215 6.51 -1.43 -3.10
N LEU A 216 6.21 -0.30 -3.74
CA LEU A 216 6.76 1.01 -3.42
C LEU A 216 6.13 1.62 -2.16
N SER A 217 6.96 1.89 -1.13
CA SER A 217 6.57 2.74 -0.01
C SER A 217 6.65 4.21 -0.40
N GLN A 218 5.55 4.93 -0.23
CA GLN A 218 5.51 6.36 -0.55
C GLN A 218 6.44 7.18 0.36
N TRP A 219 6.48 6.86 1.65
CA TRP A 219 7.36 7.55 2.60
C TRP A 219 8.84 7.22 2.34
N GLY A 220 9.17 5.95 2.12
CA GLY A 220 10.53 5.54 1.75
C GLY A 220 11.00 6.17 0.44
N THR A 221 10.10 6.29 -0.55
CA THR A 221 10.35 7.03 -1.79
C THR A 221 10.72 8.49 -1.52
N LYS A 222 9.97 9.18 -0.64
CA LYS A 222 10.29 10.54 -0.21
C LYS A 222 11.70 10.60 0.39
N ALA A 223 12.00 9.71 1.34
CA ALA A 223 13.30 9.71 2.02
C ALA A 223 14.46 9.43 1.06
N MET A 224 14.31 8.51 0.11
CA MET A 224 15.32 8.24 -0.92
C MET A 224 15.54 9.45 -1.83
N ALA A 225 14.48 10.15 -2.23
CA ALA A 225 14.59 11.36 -3.04
C ALA A 225 15.28 12.50 -2.27
N GLU A 226 15.02 12.67 -0.97
CA GLU A 226 15.70 13.61 -0.08
C GLU A 226 17.20 13.28 0.07
N GLN A 227 17.58 12.01 -0.10
CA GLN A 227 18.98 11.55 -0.15
C GLN A 227 19.62 11.70 -1.53
N GLY A 228 18.94 12.32 -2.50
CA GLY A 228 19.43 12.56 -3.85
C GLY A 228 19.31 11.38 -4.82
N LYS A 229 18.51 10.37 -4.49
CA LYS A 229 18.22 9.28 -5.42
C LYS A 229 17.27 9.75 -6.53
N SER A 230 17.56 9.34 -7.77
CA SER A 230 16.68 9.59 -8.90
C SER A 230 15.41 8.71 -8.82
N TYR A 231 14.35 9.10 -9.55
CA TYR A 231 13.15 8.27 -9.67
C TYR A 231 13.46 6.88 -10.23
N ALA A 232 14.45 6.78 -11.11
CA ALA A 232 14.89 5.49 -11.67
C ALA A 232 15.54 4.61 -10.60
N ASP A 233 16.41 5.17 -9.73
CA ASP A 233 17.02 4.43 -8.62
C ASP A 233 15.94 3.97 -7.61
N ILE A 234 14.96 4.82 -7.33
CA ILE A 234 13.85 4.52 -6.42
C ILE A 234 13.01 3.36 -6.97
N LEU A 235 12.65 3.41 -8.25
CA LEU A 235 11.88 2.35 -8.90
C LEU A 235 12.64 1.03 -8.96
N ALA A 236 13.93 1.06 -9.29
CA ALA A 236 14.79 -0.13 -9.28
C ALA A 236 14.93 -0.76 -7.89
N HIS A 237 14.90 0.06 -6.84
CA HIS A 237 14.93 -0.42 -5.45
C HIS A 237 13.65 -1.15 -5.06
N TYR A 238 12.46 -0.57 -5.34
CA TYR A 238 11.19 -1.14 -4.92
C TYR A 238 10.64 -2.22 -5.84
N TYR A 239 11.12 -2.28 -7.09
CA TYR A 239 10.73 -3.28 -8.10
C TYR A 239 11.96 -3.92 -8.74
N PRO A 240 12.78 -4.64 -7.95
CA PRO A 240 14.03 -5.23 -8.44
C PRO A 240 13.77 -6.22 -9.58
N GLY A 241 14.60 -6.17 -10.61
CA GLY A 241 14.48 -7.02 -11.80
C GLY A 241 13.49 -6.53 -12.86
N THR A 242 12.76 -5.43 -12.61
CA THR A 242 12.01 -4.76 -13.66
C THR A 242 12.92 -3.87 -14.52
N GLN A 243 12.47 -3.55 -15.73
CA GLN A 243 13.17 -2.67 -16.66
C GLN A 243 12.37 -1.37 -16.83
N LEU A 244 12.98 -0.24 -16.50
CA LEU A 244 12.45 1.08 -16.81
C LEU A 244 12.70 1.36 -18.29
N THR A 245 11.64 1.48 -19.07
CA THR A 245 11.69 1.67 -20.52
C THR A 245 10.91 2.92 -20.91
N ARG A 246 11.52 3.78 -21.72
CA ARG A 246 10.86 4.92 -22.32
C ARG A 246 10.20 4.50 -23.63
N MET A 247 8.88 4.58 -23.67
CA MET A 247 8.09 4.25 -24.86
C MET A 247 8.05 5.43 -25.82
N ASP A 248 8.22 5.16 -27.12
CA ASP A 248 7.97 6.16 -28.15
C ASP A 248 6.48 6.50 -28.23
N LYS A 249 6.15 7.76 -28.53
CA LYS A 249 4.75 8.26 -28.63
C LYS A 249 3.88 7.47 -29.60
N THR A 250 4.46 6.69 -30.49
CA THR A 250 3.79 5.84 -31.49
C THR A 250 3.28 4.51 -30.93
N GLY A 251 3.71 4.08 -29.72
CA GLY A 251 3.33 2.82 -29.10
C GLY A 251 1.92 2.80 -28.48
N PHE A 252 1.24 3.94 -28.39
CA PHE A 252 -0.12 4.07 -27.84
C PHE A 252 -1.21 4.19 -28.91
N SER A 253 -0.98 3.76 -30.16
CA SER A 253 -2.05 3.64 -31.13
C SER A 253 -3.01 2.54 -30.67
N GLY A 254 -4.09 2.97 -29.99
CA GLY A 254 -5.17 2.08 -29.58
C GLY A 254 -5.78 1.39 -30.79
N SER A 255 -5.87 0.09 -30.72
CA SER A 255 -6.77 -0.74 -31.49
C SER A 255 -8.00 -1.06 -30.66
#